data_3ba2f3039cd79caa50c609c80241a96d
#
_entry.id   3ba2f3039cd79caa50c609c80241a96d
#
_cell.length_a   1.000
_cell.length_b   1.000
_cell.length_c   1.000
_cell.angle_alpha   90.00
_cell.angle_beta   90.00
_cell.angle_gamma   90.00
#
_symmetry.space_group_name_H-M   'P 1'
#
loop_
_entity.id
_entity.type
_entity.pdbx_description
1 polymer ?
#
loop_
_entity_poly.entity_id
_entity_poly.type
_entity_poly.pdbx_seq_one_letter_code
_entity_poly.pdbx_strand_id
1 'polypeptide(L)'
;IGMTGATGAPLGVALLQALRDMPEVETHLVMSKWAKTTIELETPWTAREVAALADFSHSPADQAATISSGSFRTDGMIVIPCSMKTLAGIRAGYAEGLVGRAADVVLKEGRKLVLVPRETPLSTIHLENMLALSRMGVAMVPPMPAYYNHPETVDDITNHIVTRVLDQFGLDYHKARRWNGLRTAEQFAQEIE
;
A
#
# COMPACT_ATOMS: atom_id res chain seq x y z
N ILE A 1 6.45 4.68 -2.39
CA ILE A 1 5.78 3.87 -1.36
C ILE A 1 5.98 4.54 -0.01
N GLY A 2 4.87 4.78 0.71
CA GLY A 2 4.88 5.26 2.09
C GLY A 2 4.51 4.13 3.05
N MET A 3 5.30 3.92 4.11
CA MET A 3 4.91 3.02 5.20
C MET A 3 4.71 3.82 6.48
N THR A 4 3.58 3.63 7.15
CA THR A 4 3.23 4.36 8.37
C THR A 4 2.99 3.41 9.54
N GLY A 5 2.75 3.94 10.74
CA GLY A 5 2.75 3.17 11.98
C GLY A 5 1.43 2.45 12.30
N ALA A 6 0.57 2.16 11.33
CA ALA A 6 -0.54 1.24 11.55
C ALA A 6 -0.04 -0.22 11.51
N THR A 7 -0.75 -1.15 12.15
CA THR A 7 -0.47 -2.58 11.96
C THR A 7 -0.74 -2.97 10.51
N GLY A 8 -0.03 -3.98 10.01
CA GLY A 8 -0.04 -4.41 8.61
C GLY A 8 1.29 -4.16 7.90
N ALA A 9 2.41 -4.03 8.66
CA ALA A 9 3.75 -3.97 8.09
C ALA A 9 4.04 -5.12 7.11
N PRO A 10 3.55 -6.37 7.32
CA PRO A 10 3.69 -7.45 6.35
C PRO A 10 3.16 -7.12 4.96
N LEU A 11 2.09 -6.33 4.84
CA LEU A 11 1.54 -5.89 3.56
C LEU A 11 2.53 -5.01 2.78
N GLY A 12 3.18 -4.06 3.49
CA GLY A 12 4.18 -3.19 2.89
C GLY A 12 5.44 -3.95 2.45
N VAL A 13 5.88 -4.91 3.26
CA VAL A 13 7.01 -5.80 2.91
C VAL A 13 6.67 -6.65 1.68
N ALA A 14 5.50 -7.29 1.66
CA ALA A 14 5.06 -8.10 0.53
C ALA A 14 4.89 -7.26 -0.76
N LEU A 15 4.41 -6.02 -0.65
CA LEU A 15 4.35 -5.11 -1.79
C LEU A 15 5.74 -4.79 -2.35
N LEU A 16 6.71 -4.47 -1.48
CA LEU A 16 8.09 -4.18 -1.92
C LEU A 16 8.74 -5.40 -2.56
N GLN A 17 8.53 -6.59 -2.00
CA GLN A 17 9.01 -7.84 -2.61
C GLN A 17 8.39 -8.08 -4.00
N ALA A 18 7.07 -7.84 -4.15
CA ALA A 18 6.40 -7.99 -5.42
C ALA A 18 6.95 -7.01 -6.49
N LEU A 19 7.16 -5.74 -6.11
CA LEU A 19 7.66 -4.72 -7.02
C LEU A 19 9.13 -4.94 -7.40
N ARG A 20 9.94 -5.51 -6.51
CA ARG A 20 11.34 -5.85 -6.78
C ARG A 20 11.49 -6.87 -7.92
N ASP A 21 10.48 -7.74 -8.09
CA ASP A 21 10.44 -8.73 -9.17
C ASP A 21 9.98 -8.14 -10.53
N MET A 22 9.68 -6.82 -10.58
CA MET A 22 9.19 -6.08 -11.75
C MET A 22 10.28 -5.09 -12.22
N PRO A 23 11.14 -5.47 -13.18
CA PRO A 23 12.30 -4.66 -13.58
C PRO A 23 11.93 -3.33 -14.25
N GLU A 24 10.68 -3.18 -14.69
CA GLU A 24 10.15 -1.93 -15.27
C GLU A 24 9.71 -0.91 -14.21
N VAL A 25 9.72 -1.27 -12.93
CA VAL A 25 9.25 -0.43 -11.82
C VAL A 25 10.41 0.05 -10.98
N GLU A 26 10.60 1.37 -10.90
CA GLU A 26 11.50 2.02 -9.95
C GLU A 26 10.73 2.40 -8.69
N THR A 27 11.27 2.04 -7.53
CA THR A 27 10.62 2.21 -6.23
C THR A 27 11.34 3.20 -5.33
N HIS A 28 10.59 4.19 -4.82
CA HIS A 28 11.02 5.13 -3.78
C HIS A 28 10.27 4.84 -2.49
N LEU A 29 10.98 4.54 -1.41
CA LEU A 29 10.41 4.17 -0.11
C LEU A 29 10.62 5.28 0.93
N VAL A 30 9.57 5.58 1.66
CA VAL A 30 9.62 6.42 2.87
C VAL A 30 8.97 5.68 4.02
N MET A 31 9.71 5.42 5.08
CA MET A 31 9.19 4.79 6.30
C MET A 31 9.12 5.81 7.44
N SER A 32 7.94 5.99 8.03
CA SER A 32 7.81 6.80 9.25
C SER A 32 8.57 6.15 10.43
N LYS A 33 8.82 6.94 11.48
CA LYS A 33 9.46 6.39 12.71
C LYS A 33 8.68 5.18 13.24
N TRP A 34 7.35 5.27 13.32
CA TRP A 34 6.52 4.18 13.82
C TRP A 34 6.40 2.99 12.84
N ALA A 35 6.52 3.23 11.54
CA ALA A 35 6.59 2.13 10.56
C ALA A 35 7.81 1.23 10.82
N LYS A 36 8.97 1.81 11.14
CA LYS A 36 10.17 1.03 11.48
C LYS A 36 9.94 0.15 12.71
N THR A 37 9.28 0.68 13.73
CA THR A 37 8.93 -0.08 14.93
C THR A 37 7.93 -1.21 14.62
N THR A 38 6.87 -0.94 13.82
CA THR A 38 5.89 -1.98 13.46
C THR A 38 6.49 -3.07 12.57
N ILE A 39 7.42 -2.75 11.68
CA ILE A 39 8.15 -3.75 10.90
C ILE A 39 8.84 -4.76 11.81
N GLU A 40 9.59 -4.28 12.80
CA GLU A 40 10.35 -5.13 13.73
C GLU A 40 9.45 -5.91 14.71
N LEU A 41 8.23 -5.40 14.99
CA LEU A 41 7.24 -6.09 15.84
C LEU A 41 6.44 -7.15 15.09
N GLU A 42 6.13 -6.92 13.83
CA GLU A 42 5.15 -7.72 13.07
C GLU A 42 5.79 -8.65 12.06
N THR A 43 7.08 -8.49 11.78
CA THR A 43 7.79 -9.25 10.75
C THR A 43 9.17 -9.71 11.27
N PRO A 44 9.78 -10.71 10.65
CA PRO A 44 11.16 -11.09 10.95
C PRO A 44 12.19 -10.10 10.35
N TRP A 45 11.76 -9.05 9.67
CA TRP A 45 12.60 -8.09 8.98
C TRP A 45 12.99 -6.92 9.88
N THR A 46 14.22 -6.45 9.74
CA THR A 46 14.63 -5.15 10.25
C THR A 46 14.21 -4.04 9.29
N ALA A 47 14.06 -2.83 9.81
CA ALA A 47 13.76 -1.66 8.96
C ALA A 47 14.83 -1.43 7.88
N ARG A 48 16.11 -1.82 8.14
CA ARG A 48 17.20 -1.74 7.17
C ARG A 48 17.04 -2.72 6.02
N GLU A 49 16.65 -3.95 6.31
CA GLU A 49 16.41 -4.98 5.30
C GLU A 49 15.22 -4.61 4.42
N VAL A 50 14.14 -4.06 5.02
CA VAL A 50 12.99 -3.56 4.25
C VAL A 50 13.39 -2.37 3.37
N ALA A 51 14.24 -1.46 3.86
CA ALA A 51 14.77 -0.35 3.06
C ALA A 51 15.54 -0.85 1.83
N ALA A 52 16.26 -1.97 1.95
CA ALA A 52 17.04 -2.57 0.87
C ALA A 52 16.19 -3.32 -0.18
N LEU A 53 14.87 -3.46 0.03
CA LEU A 53 13.95 -3.99 -0.98
C LEU A 53 13.58 -2.95 -2.04
N ALA A 54 13.69 -1.66 -1.72
CA ALA A 54 13.42 -0.56 -2.65
C ALA A 54 14.69 -0.10 -3.36
N ASP A 55 14.54 0.48 -4.56
CA ASP A 55 15.66 1.06 -5.31
C ASP A 55 16.21 2.29 -4.59
N PHE A 56 15.31 3.13 -4.05
CA PHE A 56 15.66 4.33 -3.28
C PHE A 56 14.90 4.36 -1.95
N SER A 57 15.61 4.61 -0.86
CA SER A 57 15.01 4.80 0.46
C SER A 57 15.35 6.19 0.99
N HIS A 58 14.32 6.95 1.35
CA HIS A 58 14.44 8.33 1.81
C HIS A 58 14.17 8.44 3.31
N SER A 59 14.87 9.38 3.95
CA SER A 59 14.53 9.76 5.32
C SER A 59 13.16 10.42 5.38
N PRO A 60 12.29 10.08 6.35
CA PRO A 60 10.99 10.72 6.50
C PRO A 60 11.07 12.23 6.81
N ALA A 61 12.23 12.72 7.24
CA ALA A 61 12.47 14.14 7.50
C ALA A 61 13.06 14.89 6.29
N ASP A 62 13.45 14.17 5.23
CA ASP A 62 14.11 14.76 4.07
C ASP A 62 13.11 15.44 3.13
N GLN A 63 12.88 16.73 3.33
CA GLN A 63 12.04 17.56 2.46
C GLN A 63 12.74 17.97 1.15
N ALA A 64 14.02 17.68 0.99
CA ALA A 64 14.79 17.93 -0.24
C ALA A 64 14.83 16.71 -1.19
N ALA A 65 14.28 15.57 -0.77
CA ALA A 65 14.20 14.38 -1.61
C ALA A 65 13.46 14.68 -2.94
N THR A 66 13.86 14.00 -4.01
CA THR A 66 13.29 14.20 -5.36
C THR A 66 11.77 14.09 -5.39
N ILE A 67 11.19 13.14 -4.65
CA ILE A 67 9.75 12.90 -4.56
C ILE A 67 8.98 14.00 -3.81
N SER A 68 9.66 14.97 -3.20
CA SER A 68 9.03 16.15 -2.61
C SER A 68 8.66 17.22 -3.65
N SER A 69 9.09 17.07 -4.90
CA SER A 69 8.88 18.00 -5.99
C SER A 69 7.92 17.44 -7.04
N GLY A 70 6.95 18.24 -7.50
CA GLY A 70 6.05 17.90 -8.60
C GLY A 70 6.75 17.78 -9.95
N SER A 71 7.94 18.38 -10.12
CA SER A 71 8.73 18.27 -11.36
C SER A 71 9.40 16.90 -11.50
N PHE A 72 9.62 16.18 -10.40
CA PHE A 72 10.03 14.78 -10.43
C PHE A 72 8.81 13.92 -10.79
N ARG A 73 8.90 13.20 -11.91
CA ARG A 73 7.77 12.43 -12.42
C ARG A 73 7.70 11.07 -11.74
N THR A 74 6.53 10.73 -11.24
CA THR A 74 6.18 9.40 -10.73
C THR A 74 4.82 9.00 -11.29
N ASP A 75 4.56 7.72 -11.44
CA ASP A 75 3.25 7.19 -11.85
C ASP A 75 2.21 7.33 -10.72
N GLY A 76 2.66 7.42 -9.50
CA GLY A 76 1.82 7.64 -8.33
C GLY A 76 2.46 7.24 -7.02
N MET A 77 1.62 7.04 -6.00
CA MET A 77 2.07 6.68 -4.66
C MET A 77 1.11 5.68 -4.01
N ILE A 78 1.69 4.75 -3.26
CA ILE A 78 0.97 3.82 -2.39
C ILE A 78 1.38 4.09 -0.95
N VAL A 79 0.41 4.26 -0.03
CA VAL A 79 0.68 4.31 1.41
C VAL A 79 0.14 3.03 2.05
N ILE A 80 1.03 2.15 2.50
CA ILE A 80 0.72 0.80 2.97
C ILE A 80 1.65 0.33 4.11
N PRO A 81 1.13 0.07 5.30
CA PRO A 81 -0.19 0.46 5.77
C PRO A 81 -0.30 1.98 5.94
N CYS A 82 -1.52 2.50 5.87
CA CYS A 82 -1.82 3.90 6.11
C CYS A 82 -2.53 4.08 7.45
N SER A 83 -1.90 4.80 8.39
CA SER A 83 -2.53 5.14 9.66
C SER A 83 -3.59 6.23 9.47
N MET A 84 -4.60 6.26 10.33
CA MET A 84 -5.63 7.30 10.29
C MET A 84 -5.06 8.70 10.54
N LYS A 85 -3.97 8.83 11.30
CA LYS A 85 -3.22 10.09 11.43
C LYS A 85 -2.71 10.57 10.06
N THR A 86 -2.07 9.68 9.32
CA THR A 86 -1.51 10.01 7.99
C THR A 86 -2.63 10.32 7.00
N LEU A 87 -3.69 9.53 6.99
CA LEU A 87 -4.87 9.74 6.15
C LEU A 87 -5.52 11.11 6.42
N ALA A 88 -5.71 11.45 7.71
CA ALA A 88 -6.24 12.75 8.12
C ALA A 88 -5.33 13.91 7.69
N GLY A 89 -4.01 13.75 7.83
CA GLY A 89 -3.02 14.73 7.38
C GLY A 89 -3.09 14.98 5.87
N ILE A 90 -3.13 13.92 5.08
CA ILE A 90 -3.27 14.01 3.61
C ILE A 90 -4.58 14.72 3.25
N ARG A 91 -5.70 14.34 3.90
CA ARG A 91 -7.01 14.99 3.67
C ARG A 91 -6.98 16.49 4.01
N ALA A 92 -6.27 16.88 5.04
CA ALA A 92 -6.17 18.28 5.48
C ALA A 92 -5.12 19.08 4.70
N GLY A 93 -4.35 18.48 3.78
CA GLY A 93 -3.21 19.12 3.15
C GLY A 93 -2.04 19.40 4.11
N TYR A 94 -2.01 18.71 5.25
CA TYR A 94 -0.95 18.84 6.24
C TYR A 94 0.22 17.92 5.88
N ALA A 95 1.19 18.49 5.18
CA ALA A 95 2.32 17.80 4.57
C ALA A 95 3.56 17.73 5.50
N GLU A 96 3.36 17.46 6.80
CA GLU A 96 4.47 17.22 7.72
C GLU A 96 5.18 15.92 7.38
N GLY A 97 6.49 16.01 7.16
CA GLY A 97 7.33 14.89 6.76
C GLY A 97 7.11 14.45 5.31
N LEU A 98 8.07 13.66 4.83
CA LEU A 98 8.14 13.31 3.40
C LEU A 98 6.98 12.42 2.93
N VAL A 99 6.39 11.57 3.78
CA VAL A 99 5.21 10.77 3.40
C VAL A 99 4.03 11.68 3.05
N GLY A 100 3.72 12.65 3.93
CA GLY A 100 2.64 13.60 3.69
C GLY A 100 2.94 14.50 2.50
N ARG A 101 4.19 14.99 2.37
CA ARG A 101 4.60 15.84 1.26
C ARG A 101 4.53 15.14 -0.09
N ALA A 102 5.02 13.90 -0.18
CA ALA A 102 4.93 13.13 -1.43
C ALA A 102 3.48 12.85 -1.82
N ALA A 103 2.60 12.55 -0.87
CA ALA A 103 1.17 12.37 -1.13
C ALA A 103 0.51 13.68 -1.61
N ASP A 104 0.83 14.82 -1.00
CA ASP A 104 0.37 16.14 -1.44
C ASP A 104 0.82 16.44 -2.87
N VAL A 105 2.09 16.15 -3.21
CA VAL A 105 2.61 16.30 -4.57
C VAL A 105 1.84 15.42 -5.56
N VAL A 106 1.62 14.16 -5.23
CA VAL A 106 0.89 13.23 -6.10
C VAL A 106 -0.53 13.72 -6.35
N LEU A 107 -1.22 14.21 -5.32
CA LEU A 107 -2.58 14.75 -5.45
C LEU A 107 -2.63 16.02 -6.31
N LYS A 108 -1.76 17.00 -6.05
CA LYS A 108 -1.77 18.26 -6.80
C LYS A 108 -1.36 18.12 -8.27
N GLU A 109 -0.58 17.09 -8.59
CA GLU A 109 -0.20 16.75 -9.96
C GLU A 109 -1.22 15.82 -10.66
N GLY A 110 -2.34 15.49 -9.99
CA GLY A 110 -3.38 14.62 -10.55
C GLY A 110 -2.91 13.17 -10.80
N ARG A 111 -1.89 12.71 -10.06
CA ARG A 111 -1.34 11.36 -10.18
C ARG A 111 -2.09 10.39 -9.26
N LYS A 112 -1.93 9.10 -9.52
CA LYS A 112 -2.59 8.05 -8.74
C LYS A 112 -2.08 8.00 -7.30
N LEU A 113 -2.99 8.15 -6.34
CA LEU A 113 -2.72 7.90 -4.93
C LEU A 113 -3.57 6.72 -4.45
N VAL A 114 -2.93 5.71 -3.87
CA VAL A 114 -3.57 4.56 -3.24
C VAL A 114 -3.28 4.58 -1.76
N LEU A 115 -4.32 4.54 -0.94
CA LEU A 115 -4.19 4.43 0.51
C LEU A 115 -4.74 3.08 0.96
N VAL A 116 -3.97 2.39 1.81
CA VAL A 116 -4.35 1.12 2.45
C VAL A 116 -4.58 1.39 3.95
N PRO A 117 -5.72 2.04 4.30
CA PRO A 117 -5.99 2.45 5.67
C PRO A 117 -6.31 1.23 6.53
N ARG A 118 -5.69 1.16 7.71
CA ARG A 118 -5.98 0.11 8.67
C ARG A 118 -6.39 0.70 10.02
N GLU A 119 -7.64 0.47 10.36
CA GLU A 119 -8.25 0.85 11.65
C GLU A 119 -9.54 0.07 11.88
N THR A 120 -9.82 -0.27 13.14
CA THR A 120 -11.10 -0.85 13.54
C THR A 120 -11.37 -0.61 15.04
N PRO A 121 -12.60 -0.19 15.47
CA PRO A 121 -13.69 0.30 14.61
C PRO A 121 -13.36 1.66 13.99
N LEU A 122 -14.09 2.04 12.94
CA LEU A 122 -13.95 3.36 12.32
C LEU A 122 -14.85 4.38 13.00
N SER A 123 -14.30 5.54 13.35
CA SER A 123 -15.07 6.70 13.81
C SER A 123 -15.69 7.46 12.62
N THR A 124 -16.67 8.32 12.90
CA THR A 124 -17.25 9.23 11.90
C THR A 124 -16.17 10.07 11.21
N ILE A 125 -15.20 10.59 11.98
CA ILE A 125 -14.09 11.38 11.42
C ILE A 125 -13.26 10.56 10.42
N HIS A 126 -12.98 9.28 10.73
CA HIS A 126 -12.26 8.41 9.80
C HIS A 126 -13.04 8.24 8.49
N LEU A 127 -14.34 7.96 8.58
CA LEU A 127 -15.21 7.76 7.43
C LEU A 127 -15.35 9.03 6.59
N GLU A 128 -15.52 10.20 7.21
CA GLU A 128 -15.57 11.48 6.52
C GLU A 128 -14.27 11.81 5.78
N ASN A 129 -13.12 11.58 6.42
CA ASN A 129 -11.82 11.78 5.79
C ASN A 129 -11.60 10.83 4.60
N MET A 130 -11.97 9.54 4.75
CA MET A 130 -11.91 8.55 3.65
C MET A 130 -12.82 8.97 2.49
N LEU A 131 -14.04 9.39 2.78
CA LEU A 131 -14.99 9.87 1.77
C LEU A 131 -14.47 11.10 1.03
N ALA A 132 -13.91 12.08 1.75
CA ALA A 132 -13.36 13.28 1.15
C ALA A 132 -12.20 12.96 0.19
N LEU A 133 -11.28 12.09 0.60
CA LEU A 133 -10.16 11.65 -0.23
C LEU A 133 -10.62 10.82 -1.44
N SER A 134 -11.61 9.94 -1.27
CA SER A 134 -12.20 9.19 -2.37
C SER A 134 -12.81 10.11 -3.44
N ARG A 135 -13.48 11.19 -3.03
CA ARG A 135 -14.01 12.23 -3.94
C ARG A 135 -12.91 12.98 -4.70
N MET A 136 -11.70 13.03 -4.17
CA MET A 136 -10.50 13.57 -4.85
C MET A 136 -9.85 12.57 -5.83
N GLY A 137 -10.42 11.37 -5.98
CA GLY A 137 -9.87 10.33 -6.85
C GLY A 137 -8.85 9.41 -6.19
N VAL A 138 -8.67 9.50 -4.87
CA VAL A 138 -7.79 8.58 -4.13
C VAL A 138 -8.44 7.19 -4.07
N ALA A 139 -7.68 6.15 -4.43
CA ALA A 139 -8.13 4.77 -4.28
C ALA A 139 -8.00 4.36 -2.81
N MET A 140 -9.14 4.09 -2.16
CA MET A 140 -9.20 3.52 -0.83
C MET A 140 -9.22 2.00 -0.92
N VAL A 141 -8.16 1.36 -0.43
CA VAL A 141 -7.99 -0.10 -0.45
C VAL A 141 -7.77 -0.60 0.99
N PRO A 142 -8.80 -0.58 1.85
CA PRO A 142 -8.67 -1.17 3.18
C PRO A 142 -8.28 -2.64 3.07
N PRO A 143 -7.38 -3.15 3.93
CA PRO A 143 -6.86 -4.51 3.83
C PRO A 143 -7.90 -5.52 4.34
N MET A 144 -8.97 -5.71 3.59
CA MET A 144 -10.05 -6.63 3.90
C MET A 144 -9.77 -7.99 3.28
N PRO A 145 -9.83 -9.08 4.08
CA PRO A 145 -9.66 -10.43 3.56
C PRO A 145 -10.80 -10.82 2.62
N ALA A 146 -10.49 -11.55 1.56
CA ALA A 146 -11.44 -12.20 0.69
C ALA A 146 -11.41 -13.71 0.94
N TYR A 147 -12.58 -14.34 1.03
CA TYR A 147 -12.69 -15.77 1.30
C TYR A 147 -13.09 -16.60 0.07
N TYR A 148 -13.58 -15.95 -1.00
CA TYR A 148 -14.02 -16.62 -2.22
C TYR A 148 -12.85 -17.29 -2.99
N ASN A 149 -11.61 -16.87 -2.73
CA ASN A 149 -10.41 -17.45 -3.32
C ASN A 149 -9.80 -18.58 -2.47
N HIS A 150 -10.52 -19.01 -1.41
CA HIS A 150 -10.14 -20.09 -0.49
C HIS A 150 -8.70 -19.95 0.04
N PRO A 151 -8.39 -18.87 0.81
CA PRO A 151 -7.06 -18.69 1.40
C PRO A 151 -6.81 -19.79 2.46
N GLU A 152 -5.64 -20.40 2.41
CA GLU A 152 -5.21 -21.43 3.36
C GLU A 152 -4.23 -20.86 4.40
N THR A 153 -3.52 -19.81 4.03
CA THR A 153 -2.51 -19.16 4.86
C THR A 153 -2.77 -17.66 5.01
N VAL A 154 -2.12 -17.04 5.99
CA VAL A 154 -2.12 -15.57 6.12
C VAL A 154 -1.43 -14.92 4.91
N ASP A 155 -0.44 -15.58 4.32
CA ASP A 155 0.25 -15.09 3.13
C ASP A 155 -0.66 -15.04 1.91
N ASP A 156 -1.63 -15.95 1.77
CA ASP A 156 -2.63 -15.91 0.70
C ASP A 156 -3.49 -14.65 0.82
N ILE A 157 -3.89 -14.29 2.04
CA ILE A 157 -4.65 -13.06 2.32
C ILE A 157 -3.79 -11.84 2.01
N THR A 158 -2.53 -11.83 2.46
CA THR A 158 -1.56 -10.76 2.22
C THR A 158 -1.34 -10.56 0.72
N ASN A 159 -1.07 -11.63 -0.02
CA ASN A 159 -0.84 -11.59 -1.46
C ASN A 159 -2.09 -11.12 -2.22
N HIS A 160 -3.30 -11.52 -1.79
CA HIS A 160 -4.52 -11.02 -2.40
C HIS A 160 -4.69 -9.52 -2.22
N ILE A 161 -4.46 -8.98 -1.02
CA ILE A 161 -4.52 -7.54 -0.75
C ILE A 161 -3.48 -6.78 -1.58
N VAL A 162 -2.24 -7.26 -1.62
CA VAL A 162 -1.16 -6.68 -2.43
C VAL A 162 -1.54 -6.67 -3.91
N THR A 163 -2.10 -7.76 -4.43
CA THR A 163 -2.60 -7.82 -5.82
C THR A 163 -3.64 -6.73 -6.08
N ARG A 164 -4.61 -6.53 -5.16
CA ARG A 164 -5.63 -5.49 -5.32
C ARG A 164 -5.05 -4.07 -5.30
N VAL A 165 -3.95 -3.86 -4.58
CA VAL A 165 -3.20 -2.59 -4.58
C VAL A 165 -2.48 -2.40 -5.92
N LEU A 166 -1.79 -3.42 -6.42
CA LEU A 166 -1.06 -3.39 -7.69
C LEU A 166 -2.00 -3.23 -8.90
N ASP A 167 -3.19 -3.82 -8.85
CA ASP A 167 -4.25 -3.63 -9.87
C ASP A 167 -4.57 -2.15 -10.10
N GLN A 168 -4.43 -1.30 -9.08
CA GLN A 168 -4.69 0.14 -9.23
C GLN A 168 -3.70 0.82 -10.18
N PHE A 169 -2.53 0.22 -10.39
CA PHE A 169 -1.49 0.68 -11.32
C PHE A 169 -1.43 -0.16 -12.61
N GLY A 170 -2.31 -1.14 -12.77
CA GLY A 170 -2.27 -2.06 -13.92
C GLY A 170 -1.07 -3.00 -13.90
N LEU A 171 -0.46 -3.20 -12.73
CA LEU A 171 0.66 -4.12 -12.54
C LEU A 171 0.14 -5.53 -12.25
N ASP A 172 0.57 -6.49 -13.06
CA ASP A 172 0.16 -7.89 -12.88
C ASP A 172 1.01 -8.58 -11.80
N TYR A 173 0.32 -9.18 -10.83
CA TYR A 173 0.93 -9.97 -9.77
C TYR A 173 0.21 -11.30 -9.61
N HIS A 174 0.90 -12.40 -9.91
CA HIS A 174 0.28 -13.71 -10.11
C HIS A 174 0.19 -14.58 -8.84
N LYS A 175 0.58 -14.07 -7.66
CA LYS A 175 0.55 -14.84 -6.40
C LYS A 175 -0.84 -14.93 -5.75
N ALA A 176 -1.86 -14.29 -6.31
CA ALA A 176 -3.22 -14.38 -5.78
C ALA A 176 -4.19 -14.99 -6.79
N ARG A 177 -5.05 -15.86 -6.29
CA ARG A 177 -6.15 -16.40 -7.09
C ARG A 177 -7.18 -15.30 -7.35
N ARG A 178 -7.52 -15.08 -8.63
CA ARG A 178 -8.54 -14.12 -9.04
C ARG A 178 -9.91 -14.80 -9.16
N TRP A 179 -10.97 -14.03 -8.97
CA TRP A 179 -12.32 -14.51 -9.23
C TRP A 179 -12.55 -14.72 -10.73
N ASN A 180 -12.88 -15.95 -11.12
CA ASN A 180 -13.13 -16.35 -12.51
C ASN A 180 -14.59 -16.77 -12.75
N GLY A 181 -15.53 -16.30 -11.92
CA GLY A 181 -16.92 -16.71 -11.98
C GLY A 181 -17.24 -17.94 -11.12
N LEU A 182 -18.49 -18.39 -11.16
CA LEU A 182 -18.90 -19.63 -10.52
C LEU A 182 -18.39 -20.81 -11.35
N ARG A 183 -17.53 -21.63 -10.77
CA ARG A 183 -17.12 -22.90 -11.39
C ARG A 183 -18.21 -23.94 -11.18
N THR A 184 -18.48 -24.75 -12.20
CA THR A 184 -19.36 -25.90 -12.05
C THR A 184 -18.66 -27.02 -11.25
N ALA A 185 -19.42 -27.91 -10.61
CA ALA A 185 -18.85 -29.03 -9.86
C ALA A 185 -17.89 -29.91 -10.72
N GLU A 186 -18.13 -29.99 -12.02
CA GLU A 186 -17.29 -30.71 -12.99
C GLU A 186 -15.93 -30.07 -13.20
N GLN A 187 -15.84 -28.74 -13.14
CA GLN A 187 -14.57 -28.01 -13.26
C GLN A 187 -13.70 -28.11 -12.00
N PHE A 188 -14.30 -28.30 -10.83
CA PHE A 188 -13.58 -28.59 -9.58
C PHE A 188 -12.98 -30.01 -9.57
N ALA A 189 -13.68 -30.98 -10.14
CA ALA A 189 -13.22 -32.37 -10.16
C ALA A 189 -11.97 -32.61 -11.03
N GLN A 190 -11.79 -31.81 -12.08
CA GLN A 190 -10.65 -31.90 -13.02
C GLN A 190 -9.33 -31.34 -12.48
N GLU A 191 -9.34 -30.54 -11.39
CA GLU A 191 -8.12 -29.96 -10.78
C GLU A 191 -7.55 -30.84 -9.65
N ILE A 192 -8.24 -31.96 -9.29
CA ILE A 192 -7.84 -32.86 -8.19
C ILE A 192 -7.20 -34.17 -8.74
N GLU A 193 -7.23 -34.40 -10.06
CA GLU A 193 -6.51 -35.50 -10.74
C GLU A 193 -5.14 -35.03 -11.27
#